data_2fe9c04c8869827c1559ce0877a2cfed
#
_entry.id   2fe9c04c8869827c1559ce0877a2cfed
#
_cell.length_a   1.000
_cell.length_b   1.000
_cell.length_c   1.000
_cell.angle_alpha   90.00
_cell.angle_beta   90.00
_cell.angle_gamma   90.00
#
_symmetry.space_group_name_H-M   'P 1'
#
loop_
_entity.id
_entity.type
_entity.pdbx_description
1 polymer ?
#
loop_
_entity_poly.entity_id
_entity_poly.type
_entity_poly.pdbx_seq_one_letter_code
_entity_poly.pdbx_strand_id
1 'polypeptide(L)'
;IGKRGESRSHHEITFAVRDTGIGLSDEAAAKLFQPFSQADASTTRVYGGTGLGLVICKRLVELMQGKIGVRSELGKGSTFWFNVPLQKAIGDIQARTDLVGIRALMLSGNDAFLQRAGGMLTQLGLSCLHSNLAVDALSKLRAGSKAGERGSYEVLLIDVATAAAATAALLRNIRRDPALDNLRILVAGRDEAVQDLRSDERLSALSENFDERELRETLNRVLGVGSRELQRDKPMLAASADERDEIRRDDGSTRSF
;
A
#
# COMPACT_ATOMS: atom_id res chain seq x y z
N ILE A 1 3.02 -16.93 -7.61
CA ILE A 1 3.00 -15.60 -6.97
C ILE A 1 3.06 -15.83 -5.46
N GLY A 2 3.93 -15.15 -4.77
CA GLY A 2 4.09 -15.28 -3.33
C GLY A 2 4.26 -13.93 -2.64
N LYS A 3 3.76 -13.82 -1.40
CA LYS A 3 3.96 -12.66 -0.52
C LYS A 3 5.26 -12.90 0.26
N ARG A 4 6.23 -11.99 0.18
CA ARG A 4 7.54 -12.14 0.81
C ARG A 4 7.75 -11.26 2.03
N GLY A 5 7.08 -10.11 2.06
CA GLY A 5 7.17 -9.14 3.13
C GLY A 5 5.92 -8.29 3.21
N GLU A 6 5.77 -7.59 4.31
CA GLU A 6 4.65 -6.71 4.57
C GLU A 6 5.12 -5.52 5.39
N SER A 7 4.72 -4.32 4.94
CA SER A 7 4.74 -3.10 5.73
C SER A 7 3.30 -2.66 6.00
N ARG A 8 3.10 -1.59 6.76
CA ARG A 8 1.76 -1.04 6.98
C ARG A 8 1.06 -0.64 5.68
N SER A 9 1.80 -0.13 4.71
CA SER A 9 1.28 0.46 3.47
C SER A 9 1.47 -0.39 2.23
N HIS A 10 2.39 -1.35 2.25
CA HIS A 10 2.75 -2.11 1.07
C HIS A 10 2.86 -3.60 1.37
N HIS A 11 2.47 -4.40 0.36
CA HIS A 11 2.82 -5.81 0.27
C HIS A 11 4.04 -5.95 -0.65
N GLU A 12 5.04 -6.68 -0.23
CA GLU A 12 6.11 -7.11 -1.12
C GLU A 12 5.67 -8.38 -1.84
N ILE A 13 5.29 -8.24 -3.11
CA ILE A 13 4.79 -9.35 -3.92
C ILE A 13 5.91 -9.85 -4.81
N THR A 14 6.14 -11.17 -4.79
CA THR A 14 7.08 -11.85 -5.67
C THR A 14 6.33 -12.60 -6.75
N PHE A 15 6.71 -12.35 -8.00
CA PHE A 15 6.26 -13.09 -9.17
C PHE A 15 7.40 -14.00 -9.62
N ALA A 16 7.09 -15.24 -9.91
CA ALA A 16 8.06 -16.20 -10.45
C ALA A 16 7.46 -16.95 -11.64
N VAL A 17 8.24 -17.07 -12.68
CA VAL A 17 7.93 -17.88 -13.89
C VAL A 17 8.98 -18.94 -14.01
N ARG A 18 8.59 -20.20 -13.97
CA ARG A 18 9.47 -21.35 -14.08
C ARG A 18 9.26 -22.05 -15.41
N ASP A 19 10.35 -22.42 -16.06
CA ASP A 19 10.40 -23.31 -17.22
C ASP A 19 11.22 -24.58 -16.92
N THR A 20 11.03 -25.60 -17.73
CA THR A 20 11.77 -26.86 -17.70
C THR A 20 12.66 -27.01 -18.93
N GLY A 21 13.16 -25.88 -19.46
CA GLY A 21 14.01 -25.83 -20.64
C GLY A 21 15.46 -26.25 -20.39
N ILE A 22 16.34 -25.86 -21.30
CA ILE A 22 17.75 -26.19 -21.22
C ILE A 22 18.52 -25.61 -20.06
N GLY A 23 17.92 -24.62 -19.35
CA GLY A 23 18.60 -23.87 -18.31
C GLY A 23 19.69 -22.95 -18.83
N LEU A 24 20.42 -22.32 -17.95
CA LEU A 24 21.49 -21.35 -18.23
C LEU A 24 22.73 -21.71 -17.42
N SER A 25 23.91 -21.45 -17.98
CA SER A 25 25.14 -21.43 -17.20
C SER A 25 25.21 -20.20 -16.29
N ASP A 26 26.00 -20.24 -15.24
CA ASP A 26 26.19 -19.09 -14.31
C ASP A 26 26.69 -17.85 -15.05
N GLU A 27 27.54 -18.02 -16.06
CA GLU A 27 28.06 -16.93 -16.88
C GLU A 27 26.96 -16.29 -17.74
N ALA A 28 26.08 -17.11 -18.32
CA ALA A 28 24.94 -16.64 -19.11
C ALA A 28 23.92 -15.92 -18.23
N ALA A 29 23.61 -16.47 -17.05
CA ALA A 29 22.71 -15.88 -16.07
C ALA A 29 23.19 -14.50 -15.59
N ALA A 30 24.50 -14.31 -15.37
CA ALA A 30 25.09 -13.05 -14.95
C ALA A 30 24.98 -11.94 -16.02
N LYS A 31 24.89 -12.30 -17.31
CA LYS A 31 24.81 -11.35 -18.43
C LYS A 31 23.40 -11.05 -18.90
N LEU A 32 22.40 -11.82 -18.47
CA LEU A 32 21.03 -11.77 -18.97
C LEU A 32 20.35 -10.39 -18.93
N PHE A 33 20.69 -9.58 -17.94
CA PHE A 33 20.12 -8.25 -17.74
C PHE A 33 21.01 -7.14 -18.28
N GLN A 34 22.00 -7.47 -19.15
CA GLN A 34 22.84 -6.48 -19.85
C GLN A 34 22.26 -6.21 -21.25
N PRO A 35 22.33 -4.97 -21.73
CA PRO A 35 21.86 -4.64 -23.08
C PRO A 35 22.54 -5.50 -24.15
N PHE A 36 21.77 -5.93 -25.15
CA PHE A 36 22.25 -6.74 -26.30
C PHE A 36 22.90 -8.07 -25.91
N SER A 37 22.69 -8.55 -24.68
CA SER A 37 23.16 -9.84 -24.22
C SER A 37 22.20 -10.94 -24.69
N GLN A 38 22.72 -11.97 -25.31
CA GLN A 38 22.00 -13.19 -25.72
C GLN A 38 22.74 -14.39 -25.15
N ALA A 39 22.00 -15.37 -24.60
CA ALA A 39 22.59 -16.52 -23.92
C ALA A 39 23.35 -17.44 -24.88
N ASP A 40 22.97 -17.44 -26.18
CA ASP A 40 23.61 -18.29 -27.22
C ASP A 40 23.41 -17.69 -28.61
N ALA A 41 24.49 -17.58 -29.39
CA ALA A 41 24.44 -17.15 -30.79
C ALA A 41 23.77 -18.18 -31.72
N SER A 42 23.63 -19.42 -31.27
CA SER A 42 23.02 -20.52 -32.03
C SER A 42 21.50 -20.54 -32.01
N THR A 43 20.88 -20.05 -30.91
CA THR A 43 19.43 -19.95 -30.74
C THR A 43 18.81 -18.78 -31.48
N THR A 44 19.60 -17.80 -31.90
CA THR A 44 19.17 -16.59 -32.60
C THR A 44 18.51 -16.89 -33.97
N ARG A 45 18.82 -18.02 -34.57
CA ARG A 45 18.25 -18.41 -35.87
C ARG A 45 16.82 -18.93 -35.81
N VAL A 46 16.36 -19.37 -34.63
CA VAL A 46 15.04 -20.02 -34.49
C VAL A 46 14.02 -19.13 -33.78
N TYR A 47 14.47 -18.30 -32.83
CA TYR A 47 13.56 -17.52 -31.94
C TYR A 47 13.97 -16.06 -31.77
N GLY A 48 14.64 -15.45 -32.75
CA GLY A 48 15.23 -14.11 -32.73
C GLY A 48 14.62 -13.09 -31.81
N GLY A 49 15.44 -12.50 -30.93
CA GLY A 49 15.07 -11.42 -30.04
C GLY A 49 16.15 -10.32 -30.04
N THR A 50 15.75 -9.07 -29.71
CA THR A 50 16.67 -7.91 -29.68
C THR A 50 17.63 -7.92 -28.49
N GLY A 51 17.46 -8.80 -27.51
CA GLY A 51 18.22 -8.82 -26.27
C GLY A 51 17.86 -7.64 -25.33
N LEU A 52 16.81 -6.87 -25.64
CA LEU A 52 16.38 -5.71 -24.86
C LEU A 52 15.25 -6.02 -23.87
N GLY A 53 14.50 -7.12 -24.09
CA GLY A 53 13.30 -7.40 -23.29
C GLY A 53 13.57 -7.47 -21.78
N LEU A 54 14.58 -8.25 -21.35
CA LEU A 54 14.94 -8.40 -19.93
C LEU A 54 15.55 -7.12 -19.35
N VAL A 55 16.24 -6.32 -20.15
CA VAL A 55 16.77 -5.02 -19.73
C VAL A 55 15.62 -4.05 -19.46
N ILE A 56 14.59 -4.03 -20.30
CA ILE A 56 13.38 -3.23 -20.11
C ILE A 56 12.65 -3.69 -18.84
N CYS A 57 12.46 -5.00 -18.66
CA CYS A 57 11.86 -5.55 -17.46
C CYS A 57 12.62 -5.13 -16.19
N LYS A 58 13.96 -5.22 -16.21
CA LYS A 58 14.81 -4.77 -15.12
C LYS A 58 14.58 -3.30 -14.80
N ARG A 59 14.58 -2.44 -15.82
CA ARG A 59 14.37 -1.01 -15.65
C ARG A 59 12.98 -0.68 -15.09
N LEU A 60 11.94 -1.37 -15.55
CA LEU A 60 10.59 -1.19 -15.04
C LEU A 60 10.48 -1.61 -13.56
N VAL A 61 11.04 -2.76 -13.19
CA VAL A 61 11.06 -3.26 -11.82
C VAL A 61 11.84 -2.32 -10.90
N GLU A 62 12.98 -1.79 -11.35
CA GLU A 62 13.75 -0.80 -10.59
C GLU A 62 12.98 0.51 -10.38
N LEU A 63 12.25 0.99 -11.40
CA LEU A 63 11.36 2.17 -11.28
C LEU A 63 10.24 1.92 -10.27
N MET A 64 9.76 0.69 -10.13
CA MET A 64 8.81 0.25 -9.11
C MET A 64 9.47 -0.04 -7.75
N GLN A 65 10.75 0.31 -7.57
CA GLN A 65 11.52 0.05 -6.34
C GLN A 65 11.64 -1.45 -5.98
N GLY A 66 11.53 -2.30 -6.99
CA GLY A 66 11.62 -3.74 -6.86
C GLY A 66 13.00 -4.31 -7.19
N LYS A 67 13.06 -5.64 -7.22
CA LYS A 67 14.25 -6.41 -7.63
C LYS A 67 13.84 -7.50 -8.59
N ILE A 68 14.70 -7.81 -9.58
CA ILE A 68 14.51 -8.87 -10.56
C ILE A 68 15.74 -9.78 -10.57
N GLY A 69 15.54 -11.05 -10.87
CA GLY A 69 16.63 -12.01 -11.00
C GLY A 69 16.21 -13.30 -11.67
N VAL A 70 17.17 -14.18 -11.84
CA VAL A 70 16.99 -15.53 -12.38
C VAL A 70 17.70 -16.55 -11.47
N ARG A 71 17.13 -17.72 -11.37
CA ARG A 71 17.78 -18.95 -10.86
C ARG A 71 17.68 -19.98 -11.95
N SER A 72 18.78 -20.55 -12.37
CA SER A 72 18.82 -21.52 -13.45
C SER A 72 19.86 -22.60 -13.20
N GLU A 73 19.60 -23.78 -13.69
CA GLU A 73 20.54 -24.90 -13.68
C GLU A 73 20.49 -25.56 -15.05
N LEU A 74 21.66 -25.78 -15.64
CA LEU A 74 21.80 -26.36 -16.98
C LEU A 74 21.13 -27.74 -17.03
N GLY A 75 20.25 -27.95 -17.97
CA GLY A 75 19.47 -29.19 -18.13
C GLY A 75 18.24 -29.31 -17.22
N LYS A 76 17.98 -28.36 -16.33
CA LYS A 76 16.84 -28.42 -15.40
C LYS A 76 15.84 -27.26 -15.57
N GLY A 77 16.18 -26.29 -16.41
CA GLY A 77 15.34 -25.12 -16.65
C GLY A 77 15.69 -23.89 -15.83
N SER A 78 14.83 -22.89 -15.88
CA SER A 78 15.07 -21.60 -15.24
C SER A 78 13.85 -21.13 -14.44
N THR A 79 14.10 -20.29 -13.46
CA THR A 79 13.06 -19.55 -12.74
C THR A 79 13.42 -18.07 -12.76
N PHE A 80 12.69 -17.30 -13.52
CA PHE A 80 12.76 -15.86 -13.54
C PHE A 80 11.84 -15.31 -12.44
N TRP A 81 12.33 -14.37 -11.65
CA TRP A 81 11.54 -13.79 -10.58
C TRP A 81 11.75 -12.28 -10.49
N PHE A 82 10.72 -11.58 -10.05
CA PHE A 82 10.84 -10.21 -9.62
C PHE A 82 9.94 -9.97 -8.41
N ASN A 83 10.34 -9.04 -7.56
CA ASN A 83 9.52 -8.57 -6.46
C ASN A 83 9.31 -7.06 -6.59
N VAL A 84 8.13 -6.61 -6.21
CA VAL A 84 7.76 -5.19 -6.20
C VAL A 84 6.94 -4.88 -4.97
N PRO A 85 7.13 -3.70 -4.35
CA PRO A 85 6.24 -3.20 -3.32
C PRO A 85 4.96 -2.71 -4.00
N LEU A 86 3.84 -3.35 -3.71
CA LEU A 86 2.52 -2.92 -4.15
C LEU A 86 1.79 -2.28 -2.99
N GLN A 87 1.23 -1.10 -3.23
CA GLN A 87 0.46 -0.39 -2.24
C GLN A 87 -0.76 -1.23 -1.84
N LYS A 88 -1.04 -1.32 -0.53
CA LYS A 88 -2.23 -1.99 -0.03
C LYS A 88 -3.46 -1.22 -0.47
N ALA A 89 -4.46 -1.94 -0.96
CA ALA A 89 -5.77 -1.33 -1.16
C ALA A 89 -6.34 -0.86 0.19
N ILE A 90 -7.18 0.15 0.16
CA ILE A 90 -7.78 0.75 1.38
C ILE A 90 -8.50 -0.30 2.25
N GLY A 91 -8.91 -1.45 1.69
CA GLY A 91 -9.49 -2.58 2.43
C GLY A 91 -8.50 -3.64 2.94
N ASP A 92 -7.22 -3.59 2.55
CA ASP A 92 -6.18 -4.57 2.94
C ASP A 92 -5.40 -4.17 4.21
N ILE A 93 -5.63 -2.97 4.71
CA ILE A 93 -5.16 -2.57 6.03
C ILE A 93 -5.83 -3.53 7.01
N GLN A 94 -5.05 -4.27 7.80
CA GLN A 94 -5.58 -5.20 8.81
C GLN A 94 -6.78 -4.54 9.49
N ALA A 95 -7.97 -5.14 9.32
CA ALA A 95 -9.18 -4.60 9.89
C ALA A 95 -8.95 -4.40 11.39
N ARG A 96 -8.77 -3.16 11.80
CA ARG A 96 -8.69 -2.82 13.21
C ARG A 96 -10.06 -3.12 13.81
N THR A 97 -10.07 -3.75 14.95
CA THR A 97 -11.31 -3.99 15.69
C THR A 97 -11.77 -2.73 16.43
N ASP A 98 -10.87 -1.75 16.58
CA ASP A 98 -11.12 -0.51 17.31
C ASP A 98 -10.28 0.67 16.79
N LEU A 99 -10.54 1.84 17.31
CA LEU A 99 -9.83 3.08 17.00
C LEU A 99 -8.72 3.39 18.02
N VAL A 100 -8.47 2.50 18.98
CA VAL A 100 -7.52 2.73 20.07
C VAL A 100 -6.09 2.83 19.55
N GLY A 101 -5.36 3.83 20.05
CA GLY A 101 -3.95 4.05 19.71
C GLY A 101 -3.70 4.75 18.38
N ILE A 102 -4.75 5.13 17.64
CA ILE A 102 -4.62 5.97 16.44
C ILE A 102 -4.22 7.38 16.85
N ARG A 103 -3.27 7.96 16.14
CA ARG A 103 -2.85 9.34 16.35
C ARG A 103 -3.53 10.27 15.35
N ALA A 104 -4.23 11.26 15.89
CA ALA A 104 -4.88 12.31 15.12
C ALA A 104 -4.19 13.65 15.32
N LEU A 105 -4.06 14.43 14.25
CA LEU A 105 -3.70 15.83 14.30
C LEU A 105 -4.94 16.67 13.93
N MET A 106 -5.25 17.69 14.71
CA MET A 106 -6.32 18.63 14.41
C MET A 106 -5.74 19.96 13.95
N LEU A 107 -6.32 20.54 12.90
CA LEU A 107 -5.99 21.88 12.41
C LEU A 107 -7.22 22.78 12.55
N SER A 108 -7.18 23.71 13.49
CA SER A 108 -8.22 24.72 13.71
C SER A 108 -7.67 25.91 14.47
N GLY A 109 -8.14 27.10 14.15
CA GLY A 109 -7.97 28.29 14.97
C GLY A 109 -9.10 28.53 15.98
N ASN A 110 -10.06 27.60 16.09
CA ASN A 110 -11.21 27.70 16.96
C ASN A 110 -11.08 26.76 18.16
N ASP A 111 -10.87 27.32 19.35
CA ASP A 111 -10.70 26.54 20.59
C ASP A 111 -11.95 25.71 20.93
N ALA A 112 -13.15 26.19 20.67
CA ALA A 112 -14.38 25.46 20.90
C ALA A 112 -14.48 24.22 20.00
N PHE A 113 -14.07 24.34 18.74
CA PHE A 113 -13.95 23.21 17.84
C PHE A 113 -12.93 22.19 18.34
N LEU A 114 -11.73 22.64 18.73
CA LEU A 114 -10.66 21.78 19.24
C LEU A 114 -11.09 21.01 20.49
N GLN A 115 -11.78 21.67 21.44
CA GLN A 115 -12.29 21.01 22.63
C GLN A 115 -13.38 19.98 22.30
N ARG A 116 -14.35 20.33 21.48
CA ARG A 116 -15.44 19.44 21.07
C ARG A 116 -14.93 18.24 20.29
N ALA A 117 -14.20 18.48 19.21
CA ALA A 117 -13.69 17.43 18.34
C ALA A 117 -12.64 16.55 19.06
N GLY A 118 -11.74 17.19 19.83
CA GLY A 118 -10.73 16.47 20.61
C GLY A 118 -11.34 15.58 21.68
N GLY A 119 -12.42 16.04 22.36
CA GLY A 119 -13.18 15.23 23.30
C GLY A 119 -13.77 13.98 22.63
N MET A 120 -14.44 14.13 21.49
CA MET A 120 -15.00 13.01 20.73
C MET A 120 -13.93 12.02 20.27
N LEU A 121 -12.81 12.51 19.70
CA LEU A 121 -11.71 11.66 19.26
C LEU A 121 -11.09 10.88 20.42
N THR A 122 -10.91 11.53 21.59
CA THR A 122 -10.38 10.88 22.79
C THR A 122 -11.32 9.81 23.33
N GLN A 123 -12.64 10.07 23.34
CA GLN A 123 -13.65 9.07 23.73
C GLN A 123 -13.65 7.86 22.80
N LEU A 124 -13.34 8.06 21.52
CA LEU A 124 -13.15 6.99 20.52
C LEU A 124 -11.81 6.26 20.64
N GLY A 125 -10.94 6.65 21.57
CA GLY A 125 -9.65 6.01 21.85
C GLY A 125 -8.47 6.55 21.02
N LEU A 126 -8.64 7.67 20.29
CA LEU A 126 -7.55 8.30 19.57
C LEU A 126 -6.72 9.21 20.47
N SER A 127 -5.43 9.30 20.21
CA SER A 127 -4.56 10.31 20.81
C SER A 127 -4.47 11.53 19.90
N CYS A 128 -4.77 12.72 20.43
CA CYS A 128 -4.91 13.93 19.63
C CYS A 128 -3.86 14.97 19.98
N LEU A 129 -3.28 15.57 18.94
CA LEU A 129 -2.58 16.85 19.03
C LEU A 129 -3.27 17.87 18.11
N HIS A 130 -3.01 19.14 18.33
CA HIS A 130 -3.58 20.20 17.50
C HIS A 130 -2.52 21.18 17.02
N SER A 131 -2.88 21.92 16.00
CA SER A 131 -2.16 23.06 15.44
C SER A 131 -3.18 24.10 14.98
N ASN A 132 -2.82 25.37 15.14
CA ASN A 132 -3.62 26.48 14.60
C ASN A 132 -3.08 27.00 13.25
N LEU A 133 -1.92 26.52 12.83
CA LEU A 133 -1.27 26.93 11.59
C LEU A 133 -1.01 25.72 10.69
N ALA A 134 -1.33 25.86 9.40
CA ALA A 134 -1.13 24.81 8.40
C ALA A 134 0.36 24.43 8.23
N VAL A 135 1.27 25.40 8.38
CA VAL A 135 2.73 25.16 8.27
C VAL A 135 3.22 24.31 9.45
N ASP A 136 2.75 24.61 10.67
CA ASP A 136 3.07 23.83 11.85
C ASP A 136 2.45 22.41 11.76
N ALA A 137 1.21 22.30 11.30
CA ALA A 137 0.58 21.01 11.05
C ALA A 137 1.39 20.14 10.09
N LEU A 138 1.84 20.69 8.95
CA LEU A 138 2.67 19.98 7.98
C LEU A 138 4.01 19.56 8.59
N SER A 139 4.64 20.42 9.39
CA SER A 139 5.88 20.11 10.09
C SER A 139 5.72 18.95 11.07
N LYS A 140 4.64 18.94 11.86
CA LYS A 140 4.29 17.86 12.80
C LYS A 140 4.02 16.54 12.08
N LEU A 141 3.28 16.56 10.97
CA LEU A 141 3.01 15.38 10.14
C LEU A 141 4.30 14.76 9.62
N ARG A 142 5.21 15.57 9.08
CA ARG A 142 6.52 15.11 8.56
C ARG A 142 7.44 14.60 9.67
N ALA A 143 7.47 15.28 10.81
CA ALA A 143 8.24 14.83 11.96
C ALA A 143 7.74 13.49 12.49
N GLY A 144 6.42 13.32 12.57
CA GLY A 144 5.79 12.08 12.97
C GLY A 144 6.10 10.92 12.01
N SER A 145 6.04 11.16 10.70
CA SER A 145 6.39 10.16 9.70
C SER A 145 7.85 9.68 9.79
N LYS A 146 8.79 10.61 10.07
CA LYS A 146 10.22 10.27 10.28
C LYS A 146 10.48 9.47 11.56
N ALA A 147 9.65 9.65 12.58
CA ALA A 147 9.75 8.92 13.85
C ALA A 147 9.27 7.46 13.75
N GLY A 148 8.87 7.02 12.56
CA GLY A 148 8.39 5.67 12.29
C GLY A 148 6.94 5.44 12.73
N GLU A 149 6.54 4.17 12.75
CA GLU A 149 5.12 3.80 12.93
C GLU A 149 4.48 4.32 14.22
N ARG A 150 5.24 4.37 15.32
CA ARG A 150 4.74 4.85 16.62
C ARG A 150 4.60 6.37 16.68
N GLY A 151 5.27 7.10 15.81
CA GLY A 151 5.27 8.56 15.76
C GLY A 151 4.31 9.15 14.73
N SER A 152 3.92 8.40 13.71
CA SER A 152 3.14 8.90 12.58
C SER A 152 1.68 9.18 12.97
N TYR A 153 1.13 10.22 12.36
CA TYR A 153 -0.30 10.51 12.43
C TYR A 153 -1.02 9.73 11.32
N GLU A 154 -2.16 9.17 11.66
CA GLU A 154 -2.99 8.41 10.72
C GLU A 154 -4.21 9.22 10.28
N VAL A 155 -4.60 10.21 11.07
CA VAL A 155 -5.74 11.09 10.80
C VAL A 155 -5.33 12.56 10.91
N LEU A 156 -5.77 13.36 9.94
CA LEU A 156 -5.74 14.82 10.00
C LEU A 156 -7.19 15.32 9.92
N LEU A 157 -7.65 15.99 10.99
CA LEU A 157 -8.95 16.64 11.02
C LEU A 157 -8.77 18.14 10.81
N ILE A 158 -9.39 18.71 9.80
CA ILE A 158 -9.29 20.13 9.42
C ILE A 158 -10.63 20.82 9.64
N ASP A 159 -10.62 21.90 10.39
CA ASP A 159 -11.70 22.86 10.49
C ASP A 159 -11.56 23.91 9.37
N VAL A 160 -12.35 23.78 8.33
CA VAL A 160 -12.28 24.68 7.18
C VAL A 160 -12.72 26.08 7.50
N ALA A 161 -13.63 26.27 8.44
CA ALA A 161 -14.12 27.59 8.80
C ALA A 161 -13.00 28.54 9.31
N THR A 162 -11.97 27.98 9.93
CA THR A 162 -10.85 28.80 10.45
C THR A 162 -9.56 28.66 9.64
N ALA A 163 -9.47 27.70 8.74
CA ALA A 163 -8.22 27.39 8.00
C ALA A 163 -8.38 27.42 6.47
N ALA A 164 -9.50 27.88 5.93
CA ALA A 164 -9.86 27.77 4.51
C ALA A 164 -8.75 28.13 3.51
N ALA A 165 -8.19 29.33 3.64
CA ALA A 165 -7.16 29.83 2.69
C ALA A 165 -5.87 28.98 2.70
N ALA A 166 -5.51 28.39 3.85
CA ALA A 166 -4.32 27.59 4.03
C ALA A 166 -4.56 26.10 3.71
N THR A 167 -5.80 25.64 3.80
CA THR A 167 -6.18 24.23 3.63
C THR A 167 -5.83 23.70 2.25
N ALA A 168 -6.18 24.41 1.18
CA ALA A 168 -5.89 23.98 -0.18
C ALA A 168 -4.37 23.84 -0.44
N ALA A 169 -3.55 24.76 0.09
CA ALA A 169 -2.10 24.68 -0.01
C ALA A 169 -1.54 23.50 0.82
N LEU A 170 -2.05 23.30 2.02
CA LEU A 170 -1.68 22.16 2.88
C LEU A 170 -1.98 20.83 2.19
N LEU A 171 -3.17 20.65 1.67
CA LEU A 171 -3.60 19.43 0.98
C LEU A 171 -2.75 19.14 -0.26
N ARG A 172 -2.41 20.17 -1.05
CA ARG A 172 -1.48 19.99 -2.18
C ARG A 172 -0.08 19.54 -1.74
N ASN A 173 0.43 20.06 -0.61
CA ASN A 173 1.73 19.65 -0.07
C ASN A 173 1.70 18.21 0.46
N ILE A 174 0.62 17.83 1.18
CA ILE A 174 0.42 16.46 1.66
C ILE A 174 0.35 15.47 0.48
N ARG A 175 -0.36 15.84 -0.60
CA ARG A 175 -0.52 14.99 -1.79
C ARG A 175 0.80 14.69 -2.50
N ARG A 176 1.77 15.62 -2.43
CA ARG A 176 3.10 15.49 -3.06
C ARG A 176 4.12 14.78 -2.19
N ASP A 177 3.78 14.46 -0.95
CA ASP A 177 4.71 13.89 0.02
C ASP A 177 4.40 12.40 0.23
N PRO A 178 5.20 11.47 -0.37
CA PRO A 178 4.95 10.03 -0.24
C PRO A 178 5.00 9.52 1.20
N ALA A 179 5.69 10.23 2.09
CA ALA A 179 5.75 9.87 3.50
C ALA A 179 4.41 10.05 4.22
N LEU A 180 3.45 10.74 3.59
CA LEU A 180 2.11 11.03 4.11
C LEU A 180 0.99 10.28 3.35
N ASP A 181 1.32 9.30 2.52
CA ASP A 181 0.33 8.58 1.70
C ASP A 181 -0.71 7.81 2.52
N ASN A 182 -0.35 7.39 3.73
CA ASN A 182 -1.26 6.69 4.64
C ASN A 182 -2.16 7.61 5.48
N LEU A 183 -1.95 8.92 5.40
CA LEU A 183 -2.73 9.89 6.15
C LEU A 183 -4.16 9.95 5.63
N ARG A 184 -5.14 9.80 6.50
CA ARG A 184 -6.56 10.03 6.22
C ARG A 184 -6.93 11.44 6.62
N ILE A 185 -7.65 12.13 5.76
CA ILE A 185 -7.94 13.55 5.93
C ILE A 185 -9.45 13.71 6.07
N LEU A 186 -9.87 14.24 7.20
CA LEU A 186 -11.25 14.61 7.48
C LEU A 186 -11.37 16.12 7.43
N VAL A 187 -12.33 16.61 6.69
CA VAL A 187 -12.57 18.04 6.49
C VAL A 187 -13.95 18.38 7.03
N ALA A 188 -13.98 19.14 8.10
CA ALA A 188 -15.21 19.62 8.73
C ALA A 188 -15.63 20.97 8.14
N GLY A 189 -16.85 21.03 7.63
CA GLY A 189 -17.42 22.22 6.99
C GLY A 189 -17.39 22.14 5.44
N ARG A 190 -17.79 23.25 4.81
CA ARG A 190 -17.87 23.41 3.36
C ARG A 190 -16.89 24.49 2.91
N ASP A 191 -16.04 24.15 1.96
CA ASP A 191 -15.19 25.10 1.27
C ASP A 191 -15.14 24.73 -0.21
N GLU A 192 -15.40 25.70 -1.09
CA GLU A 192 -15.31 25.50 -2.54
C GLU A 192 -13.89 25.13 -2.97
N ALA A 193 -12.87 25.70 -2.32
CA ALA A 193 -11.46 25.39 -2.62
C ALA A 193 -11.07 23.93 -2.28
N VAL A 194 -11.84 23.26 -1.42
CA VAL A 194 -11.65 21.85 -1.07
C VAL A 194 -12.46 20.93 -1.99
N GLN A 195 -13.48 21.45 -2.67
CA GLN A 195 -14.30 20.66 -3.59
C GLN A 195 -13.51 20.12 -4.76
N ASP A 196 -12.55 20.87 -5.29
CA ASP A 196 -11.66 20.46 -6.37
C ASP A 196 -10.72 19.30 -5.96
N LEU A 197 -10.53 19.09 -4.65
CA LEU A 197 -9.66 18.05 -4.10
C LEU A 197 -10.41 16.78 -3.68
N ARG A 198 -11.74 16.73 -3.88
CA ARG A 198 -12.59 15.56 -3.54
C ARG A 198 -12.26 14.28 -4.32
N SER A 199 -11.50 14.39 -5.39
CA SER A 199 -10.97 13.23 -6.11
C SER A 199 -9.84 12.49 -5.35
N ASP A 200 -9.38 13.01 -4.21
CA ASP A 200 -8.42 12.32 -3.36
C ASP A 200 -9.16 11.33 -2.44
N GLU A 201 -8.96 10.04 -2.66
CA GLU A 201 -9.59 8.95 -1.89
C GLU A 201 -9.27 8.99 -0.39
N ARG A 202 -8.22 9.71 0.01
CA ARG A 202 -7.83 9.91 1.41
C ARG A 202 -8.67 10.96 2.12
N LEU A 203 -9.43 11.77 1.36
CA LEU A 203 -10.21 12.89 1.88
C LEU A 203 -11.67 12.49 2.08
N SER A 204 -12.19 12.78 3.26
CA SER A 204 -13.61 12.61 3.60
C SER A 204 -14.15 13.87 4.25
N ALA A 205 -15.36 14.24 3.84
CA ALA A 205 -16.04 15.39 4.41
C ALA A 205 -16.84 14.98 5.66
N LEU A 206 -16.87 15.89 6.63
CA LEU A 206 -17.77 15.89 7.77
C LEU A 206 -18.66 17.13 7.69
N SER A 207 -19.86 17.04 8.26
CA SER A 207 -20.71 18.23 8.41
C SER A 207 -20.02 19.26 9.33
N GLU A 208 -20.38 20.54 9.22
CA GLU A 208 -19.82 21.60 10.06
C GLU A 208 -20.08 21.33 11.57
N ASN A 209 -21.27 20.82 11.87
CA ASN A 209 -21.69 20.47 13.22
C ASN A 209 -21.77 18.94 13.43
N PHE A 210 -20.80 18.20 12.87
CA PHE A 210 -20.75 16.75 13.03
C PHE A 210 -20.87 16.34 14.50
N ASP A 211 -21.55 15.22 14.73
CA ASP A 211 -21.66 14.58 16.04
C ASP A 211 -20.67 13.38 16.17
N GLU A 212 -20.66 12.78 17.35
CA GLU A 212 -19.80 11.63 17.61
C GLU A 212 -20.12 10.44 16.68
N ARG A 213 -21.37 10.26 16.31
CA ARG A 213 -21.80 9.17 15.43
C ARG A 213 -21.26 9.37 14.03
N GLU A 214 -21.43 10.56 13.43
CA GLU A 214 -20.90 10.88 12.10
C GLU A 214 -19.37 10.74 12.06
N LEU A 215 -18.68 11.23 13.10
CA LEU A 215 -17.25 11.12 13.25
C LEU A 215 -16.80 9.65 13.32
N ARG A 216 -17.45 8.83 14.14
CA ARG A 216 -17.16 7.41 14.33
C ARG A 216 -17.38 6.63 13.01
N GLU A 217 -18.52 6.83 12.36
CA GLU A 217 -18.85 6.16 11.08
C GLU A 217 -17.83 6.54 9.98
N THR A 218 -17.45 7.81 9.93
CA THR A 218 -16.44 8.28 8.96
C THR A 218 -15.06 7.71 9.27
N LEU A 219 -14.62 7.74 10.53
CA LEU A 219 -13.34 7.13 10.94
C LEU A 219 -13.31 5.63 10.66
N ASN A 220 -14.36 4.89 10.99
CA ASN A 220 -14.45 3.45 10.71
C ASN A 220 -14.32 3.16 9.21
N ARG A 221 -14.99 3.96 8.38
CA ARG A 221 -14.94 3.82 6.92
C ARG A 221 -13.55 4.10 6.37
N VAL A 222 -12.91 5.22 6.73
CA VAL A 222 -11.62 5.63 6.17
C VAL A 222 -10.43 4.83 6.71
N LEU A 223 -10.57 4.25 7.90
CA LEU A 223 -9.55 3.43 8.56
C LEU A 223 -9.80 1.92 8.40
N GLY A 224 -10.91 1.54 7.77
CA GLY A 224 -11.25 0.13 7.55
C GLY A 224 -11.62 -0.63 8.83
N VAL A 225 -12.11 0.06 9.87
CA VAL A 225 -12.55 -0.56 11.12
C VAL A 225 -13.94 -1.17 10.93
N GLY A 226 -14.14 -2.43 11.29
CA GLY A 226 -15.47 -3.06 11.28
C GLY A 226 -15.90 -3.74 9.98
N SER A 227 -15.05 -3.82 8.95
CA SER A 227 -15.42 -4.45 7.65
C SER A 227 -15.56 -5.99 7.70
N ARG A 228 -15.43 -6.63 8.84
CA ARG A 228 -15.50 -8.09 8.99
C ARG A 228 -16.92 -8.67 9.04
N GLU A 229 -17.94 -7.88 9.34
CA GLU A 229 -19.31 -8.40 9.48
C GLU A 229 -20.02 -8.58 8.14
N LEU A 230 -19.66 -7.81 7.09
CA LEU A 230 -20.34 -7.89 5.79
C LEU A 230 -19.78 -8.95 4.82
N GLN A 231 -18.64 -9.58 5.13
CA GLN A 231 -18.06 -10.64 4.29
C GLN A 231 -18.36 -12.07 4.76
N ARG A 232 -19.04 -12.26 5.91
CA ARG A 232 -19.41 -13.60 6.38
C ARG A 232 -20.62 -14.21 5.66
N ASP A 233 -21.39 -13.44 4.91
CA ASP A 233 -22.61 -13.90 4.22
C ASP A 233 -22.48 -14.12 2.71
N LYS A 234 -21.27 -14.10 2.13
CA LYS A 234 -21.09 -14.67 0.79
C LYS A 234 -20.79 -16.16 0.93
N PRO A 235 -21.67 -17.05 0.48
CA PRO A 235 -21.36 -18.47 0.46
C PRO A 235 -20.12 -18.65 -0.42
N MET A 236 -19.05 -19.16 0.19
CA MET A 236 -17.88 -19.64 -0.53
C MET A 236 -18.38 -20.77 -1.43
N LEU A 237 -18.45 -20.53 -2.74
CA LEU A 237 -18.62 -21.59 -3.73
C LEU A 237 -17.53 -22.61 -3.44
N ALA A 238 -17.94 -23.77 -2.96
CA ALA A 238 -17.08 -24.89 -2.67
C ALA A 238 -16.31 -25.23 -3.95
N ALA A 239 -15.00 -24.97 -3.95
CA ALA A 239 -14.09 -25.60 -4.88
C ALA A 239 -14.23 -27.11 -4.64
N SER A 240 -14.60 -27.82 -5.70
CA SER A 240 -14.84 -29.26 -5.70
C SER A 240 -13.63 -29.99 -5.11
N ALA A 241 -13.90 -31.02 -4.31
CA ALA A 241 -12.93 -31.83 -3.58
C ALA A 241 -11.96 -32.61 -4.48
N ASP A 242 -12.06 -32.50 -5.80
CA ASP A 242 -11.25 -33.24 -6.78
C ASP A 242 -9.84 -32.66 -7.05
N GLU A 243 -9.58 -31.39 -6.71
CA GLU A 243 -8.23 -30.82 -6.94
C GLU A 243 -7.25 -31.01 -5.78
N ARG A 244 -7.67 -31.57 -4.64
CA ARG A 244 -6.80 -31.79 -3.48
C ARG A 244 -6.06 -33.11 -3.47
N ASP A 245 -6.45 -34.07 -4.27
CA ASP A 245 -5.84 -35.41 -4.32
C ASP A 245 -4.68 -35.53 -5.31
N GLU A 246 -4.53 -34.63 -6.29
CA GLU A 246 -3.39 -34.66 -7.20
C GLU A 246 -2.09 -34.08 -6.62
N ILE A 247 -2.16 -33.19 -5.63
CA ILE A 247 -0.97 -32.58 -5.03
C ILE A 247 -0.30 -33.46 -3.94
N ARG A 248 -1.01 -34.52 -3.48
CA ARG A 248 -0.49 -35.43 -2.44
C ARG A 248 0.13 -36.73 -2.94
N ARG A 249 0.17 -36.98 -4.24
CA ARG A 249 0.70 -38.24 -4.81
C ARG A 249 2.12 -38.17 -5.33
N ASP A 250 2.78 -37.01 -5.30
CA ASP A 250 4.14 -36.84 -5.83
C ASP A 250 5.24 -36.75 -4.77
N ASP A 251 4.94 -37.18 -3.54
CA ASP A 251 5.91 -37.22 -2.43
C ASP A 251 6.03 -38.63 -1.88
N GLY A 252 6.74 -39.49 -2.61
CA GLY A 252 7.06 -40.80 -2.09
C GLY A 252 7.30 -41.89 -3.12
N SER A 253 8.41 -41.87 -3.83
CA SER A 253 9.05 -43.11 -4.31
C SER A 253 10.50 -42.90 -4.68
N THR A 254 11.34 -42.86 -3.65
CA THR A 254 12.74 -43.33 -3.77
C THR A 254 12.73 -44.86 -3.79
N ARG A 255 13.07 -45.49 -4.88
CA ARG A 255 13.61 -46.84 -4.86
C ARG A 255 14.77 -46.99 -5.84
N SER A 256 15.88 -47.41 -5.20
CA SER A 256 17.08 -48.07 -5.73
C SER A 256 16.84 -48.99 -6.90
N PHE A 257 17.67 -48.90 -7.92
CA PHE A 257 18.61 -49.91 -8.41
C PHE A 257 19.64 -49.20 -9.25
#